data_ba2cfb35d2671308b83e555ae526451e
#
_entry.id   ba2cfb35d2671308b83e555ae526451e
#
_cell.length_a   1.000
_cell.length_b   1.000
_cell.length_c   1.000
_cell.angle_alpha   90.00
_cell.angle_beta   90.00
_cell.angle_gamma   90.00
#
_symmetry.space_group_name_H-M   'P 1'
#
loop_
_entity.id
_entity.type
_entity.pdbx_description
1 polymer ?
#
loop_
_entity_poly.entity_id
_entity_poly.type
_entity_poly.pdbx_seq_one_letter_code
_entity_poly.pdbx_strand_id
1 'polypeptide(L)'
;MAAVVESNGPSEPPLLGVDGVSLRFGGVTAIENVSLAVRRGELRSIIGPNGAGKTSLLNVISGFYAPDRGTIRLGGTEITRLRPSRIAALGVARTFQNIALFRGLTVLDNIMLGRHVHMRSGVFGSILYWGLAQKEEIAHRARVEELIERLRLGDVRKQPTASLPYGLRKRVELARALALEPCLLLLDEPMGGMNQQEKEEMARLVLEVNERWGTTVILIEHDMAVVMDISDRVTVLDRGRMIAEGAPAEVQDDPAVIRAYLGAGRVRRAQAA
;
A
#
# COMPACT_ATOMS: atom_id res chain seq x y z
N MET A 1 31.24 28.11 -12.66
CA MET A 1 31.58 26.67 -12.68
C MET A 1 31.50 26.19 -11.25
N ALA A 2 30.39 25.60 -10.88
CA ALA A 2 30.20 24.92 -9.59
C ALA A 2 30.04 23.43 -9.90
N ALA A 3 30.99 22.64 -9.43
CA ALA A 3 31.01 21.19 -9.64
C ALA A 3 29.84 20.54 -8.89
N VAL A 4 29.02 19.82 -9.62
CA VAL A 4 28.03 18.90 -9.09
C VAL A 4 28.80 17.74 -8.47
N VAL A 5 28.78 17.64 -7.15
CA VAL A 5 29.31 16.51 -6.41
C VAL A 5 28.30 15.38 -6.55
N GLU A 6 28.57 14.46 -7.46
CA GLU A 6 27.94 13.13 -7.46
C GLU A 6 28.40 12.39 -6.20
N SER A 7 27.52 12.28 -5.21
CA SER A 7 27.74 11.42 -4.04
C SER A 7 27.42 9.95 -4.43
N ASN A 8 28.35 9.27 -5.08
CA ASN A 8 28.37 7.81 -5.21
C ASN A 8 28.90 7.19 -3.89
N GLY A 9 28.10 7.30 -2.82
CA GLY A 9 28.22 6.38 -1.67
C GLY A 9 27.54 5.05 -2.01
N PRO A 10 27.89 3.91 -1.35
CA PRO A 10 27.21 2.65 -1.54
C PRO A 10 25.72 2.84 -1.24
N SER A 11 24.88 2.72 -2.27
CA SER A 11 23.43 2.90 -2.13
C SER A 11 22.90 1.90 -1.10
N GLU A 12 22.23 2.40 -0.07
CA GLU A 12 21.55 1.53 0.91
C GLU A 12 20.73 0.46 0.18
N PRO A 13 20.75 -0.78 0.67
CA PRO A 13 19.96 -1.85 0.06
C PRO A 13 18.47 -1.48 0.07
N PRO A 14 17.72 -1.82 -0.97
CA PRO A 14 16.30 -1.49 -1.04
C PRO A 14 15.54 -2.11 0.13
N LEU A 15 14.48 -1.41 0.61
CA LEU A 15 13.57 -1.97 1.60
C LEU A 15 12.83 -3.17 1.04
N LEU A 16 12.29 -3.04 -0.18
CA LEU A 16 11.64 -4.14 -0.90
C LEU A 16 12.39 -4.43 -2.19
N GLY A 17 12.81 -5.67 -2.36
CA GLY A 17 13.32 -6.22 -3.61
C GLY A 17 12.38 -7.29 -4.15
N VAL A 18 11.96 -7.14 -5.38
CA VAL A 18 11.23 -8.16 -6.17
C VAL A 18 12.10 -8.52 -7.34
N ASP A 19 12.44 -9.80 -7.50
CA ASP A 19 13.38 -10.27 -8.52
C ASP A 19 12.78 -11.42 -9.33
N GLY A 20 12.57 -11.18 -10.64
CA GLY A 20 12.09 -12.16 -11.61
C GLY A 20 10.75 -12.82 -11.29
N VAL A 21 9.87 -12.12 -10.55
CA VAL A 21 8.60 -12.69 -10.07
C VAL A 21 7.66 -12.97 -11.23
N SER A 22 7.12 -14.20 -11.23
CA SER A 22 6.09 -14.64 -12.17
C SER A 22 4.95 -15.34 -11.43
N LEU A 23 3.70 -15.12 -11.87
CA LEU A 23 2.51 -15.73 -11.30
C LEU A 23 1.52 -16.08 -12.41
N ARG A 24 0.97 -17.31 -12.36
CA ARG A 24 -0.05 -17.80 -13.29
C ARG A 24 -1.29 -18.29 -12.55
N PHE A 25 -2.43 -18.11 -13.16
CA PHE A 25 -3.70 -18.69 -12.73
C PHE A 25 -4.23 -19.60 -13.84
N GLY A 26 -4.03 -20.91 -13.70
CA GLY A 26 -4.33 -21.84 -14.78
C GLY A 26 -3.58 -21.50 -16.06
N GLY A 27 -4.27 -21.19 -17.14
CA GLY A 27 -3.69 -20.79 -18.43
C GLY A 27 -3.34 -19.30 -18.56
N VAL A 28 -3.67 -18.46 -17.56
CA VAL A 28 -3.51 -17.01 -17.64
C VAL A 28 -2.27 -16.58 -16.87
N THR A 29 -1.33 -15.89 -17.54
CA THR A 29 -0.19 -15.27 -16.89
C THR A 29 -0.59 -13.90 -16.33
N ALA A 30 -0.61 -13.77 -15.00
CA ALA A 30 -0.96 -12.53 -14.33
C ALA A 30 0.25 -11.60 -14.11
N ILE A 31 1.43 -12.19 -13.86
CA ILE A 31 2.72 -11.50 -13.73
C ILE A 31 3.77 -12.33 -14.45
N GLU A 32 4.64 -11.67 -15.21
CA GLU A 32 5.69 -12.33 -15.98
C GLU A 32 7.02 -11.60 -15.82
N ASN A 33 7.94 -12.23 -15.10
CA ASN A 33 9.31 -11.79 -14.91
C ASN A 33 9.43 -10.32 -14.46
N VAL A 34 8.64 -9.92 -13.45
CA VAL A 34 8.68 -8.57 -12.89
C VAL A 34 9.76 -8.45 -11.85
N SER A 35 10.63 -7.45 -12.02
CA SER A 35 11.68 -7.09 -11.05
C SER A 35 11.55 -5.60 -10.72
N LEU A 36 11.55 -5.25 -9.42
CA LEU A 36 11.57 -3.87 -8.96
C LEU A 36 12.25 -3.76 -7.59
N ALA A 37 12.80 -2.60 -7.30
CA ALA A 37 13.45 -2.30 -6.03
C ALA A 37 12.90 -0.99 -5.48
N VAL A 38 12.34 -1.02 -4.26
CA VAL A 38 11.78 0.16 -3.58
C VAL A 38 12.68 0.54 -2.41
N ARG A 39 13.12 1.79 -2.37
CA ARG A 39 13.99 2.33 -1.32
C ARG A 39 13.19 2.62 -0.06
N ARG A 40 13.89 2.75 1.08
CA ARG A 40 13.24 3.22 2.32
C ARG A 40 12.75 4.65 2.14
N GLY A 41 11.53 4.92 2.63
CA GLY A 41 10.90 6.24 2.52
C GLY A 41 10.42 6.61 1.12
N GLU A 42 10.58 5.74 0.12
CA GLU A 42 10.12 6.00 -1.24
C GLU A 42 8.59 5.86 -1.34
N LEU A 43 7.93 6.80 -2.01
CA LEU A 43 6.56 6.68 -2.49
C LEU A 43 6.59 6.24 -3.94
N ARG A 44 6.29 4.95 -4.17
CA ARG A 44 6.26 4.37 -5.50
C ARG A 44 4.84 4.10 -5.95
N SER A 45 4.45 4.65 -7.09
CA SER A 45 3.19 4.27 -7.71
C SER A 45 3.38 3.15 -8.72
N ILE A 46 2.40 2.24 -8.77
CA ILE A 46 2.29 1.18 -9.80
C ILE A 46 1.04 1.46 -10.61
N ILE A 47 1.23 1.79 -11.89
CA ILE A 47 0.15 2.12 -12.81
C ILE A 47 0.07 1.13 -13.97
N GLY A 48 -0.97 1.25 -14.77
CA GLY A 48 -1.18 0.41 -15.96
C GLY A 48 -2.65 0.15 -16.22
N PRO A 49 -3.01 -0.36 -17.40
CA PRO A 49 -4.38 -0.71 -17.77
C PRO A 49 -5.02 -1.70 -16.80
N ASN A 50 -6.37 -1.83 -16.86
CA ASN A 50 -7.08 -2.86 -16.13
C ASN A 50 -6.62 -4.25 -16.61
N GLY A 51 -6.35 -5.14 -15.66
CA GLY A 51 -5.80 -6.47 -15.97
C GLY A 51 -4.29 -6.50 -16.20
N ALA A 52 -3.57 -5.39 -16.00
CA ALA A 52 -2.11 -5.34 -16.15
C ALA A 52 -1.31 -6.13 -15.10
N GLY A 53 -1.95 -6.64 -14.04
CA GLY A 53 -1.29 -7.44 -13.01
C GLY A 53 -0.97 -6.67 -11.71
N LYS A 54 -1.36 -5.39 -11.60
CA LYS A 54 -1.04 -4.52 -10.44
C LYS A 54 -1.45 -5.12 -9.08
N THR A 55 -2.72 -5.43 -8.91
CA THR A 55 -3.25 -6.07 -7.68
C THR A 55 -2.64 -7.45 -7.44
N SER A 56 -2.34 -8.21 -8.53
CA SER A 56 -1.66 -9.50 -8.42
C SER A 56 -0.24 -9.33 -7.85
N LEU A 57 0.48 -8.29 -8.24
CA LEU A 57 1.79 -7.98 -7.68
C LEU A 57 1.71 -7.64 -6.19
N LEU A 58 0.73 -6.81 -5.76
CA LEU A 58 0.50 -6.56 -4.34
C LEU A 58 0.11 -7.84 -3.57
N ASN A 59 -0.68 -8.72 -4.19
CA ASN A 59 -1.06 -10.01 -3.60
C ASN A 59 0.16 -10.89 -3.36
N VAL A 60 1.13 -10.89 -4.28
CA VAL A 60 2.37 -11.67 -4.13
C VAL A 60 3.27 -11.04 -3.07
N ILE A 61 3.45 -9.71 -3.04
CA ILE A 61 4.25 -9.01 -2.04
C ILE A 61 3.67 -9.22 -0.62
N SER A 62 2.35 -9.23 -0.47
CA SER A 62 1.67 -9.42 0.81
C SER A 62 1.43 -10.90 1.19
N GLY A 63 1.91 -11.86 0.35
CA GLY A 63 1.86 -13.30 0.63
C GLY A 63 0.49 -13.95 0.46
N PHE A 64 -0.50 -13.26 -0.16
CA PHE A 64 -1.78 -13.86 -0.51
C PHE A 64 -1.63 -14.90 -1.62
N TYR A 65 -0.66 -14.70 -2.53
CA TYR A 65 -0.27 -15.68 -3.53
C TYR A 65 1.24 -15.93 -3.45
N ALA A 66 1.65 -17.19 -3.49
CA ALA A 66 3.04 -17.53 -3.69
C ALA A 66 3.37 -17.43 -5.19
N PRO A 67 4.46 -16.77 -5.60
CA PRO A 67 4.85 -16.73 -6.99
C PRO A 67 5.32 -18.10 -7.48
N ASP A 68 5.13 -18.37 -8.78
CA ASP A 68 5.64 -19.59 -9.42
C ASP A 68 7.16 -19.54 -9.56
N ARG A 69 7.72 -18.33 -9.80
CA ARG A 69 9.14 -18.06 -9.96
C ARG A 69 9.52 -16.73 -9.35
N GLY A 70 10.81 -16.54 -9.11
CA GLY A 70 11.38 -15.31 -8.57
C GLY A 70 11.40 -15.29 -7.06
N THR A 71 11.94 -14.20 -6.51
CA THR A 71 12.11 -14.00 -5.07
C THR A 71 11.68 -12.61 -4.65
N ILE A 72 11.21 -12.50 -3.39
CA ILE A 72 10.82 -11.24 -2.78
C ILE A 72 11.56 -11.11 -1.45
N ARG A 73 12.18 -9.95 -1.23
CA ARG A 73 12.91 -9.64 0.00
C ARG A 73 12.44 -8.34 0.61
N LEU A 74 12.26 -8.33 1.92
CA LEU A 74 11.95 -7.16 2.73
C LEU A 74 13.07 -6.92 3.73
N GLY A 75 13.77 -5.78 3.64
CA GLY A 75 14.90 -5.46 4.52
C GLY A 75 15.96 -6.56 4.56
N GLY A 76 16.25 -7.21 3.41
CA GLY A 76 17.17 -8.33 3.30
C GLY A 76 16.59 -9.70 3.64
N THR A 77 15.45 -9.77 4.34
CA THR A 77 14.77 -11.03 4.68
C THR A 77 13.94 -11.53 3.49
N GLU A 78 14.11 -12.78 3.11
CA GLU A 78 13.28 -13.39 2.07
C GLU A 78 11.86 -13.66 2.61
N ILE A 79 10.86 -13.14 1.89
CA ILE A 79 9.44 -13.28 2.24
C ILE A 79 8.62 -14.05 1.20
N THR A 80 9.24 -14.56 0.15
CA THR A 80 8.63 -15.15 -1.06
C THR A 80 7.48 -16.12 -0.79
N ARG A 81 7.61 -16.96 0.26
CA ARG A 81 6.64 -18.01 0.61
C ARG A 81 6.12 -17.88 2.05
N LEU A 82 6.32 -16.73 2.67
CA LEU A 82 5.80 -16.50 4.00
C LEU A 82 4.28 -16.29 3.95
N ARG A 83 3.59 -16.72 4.99
CA ARG A 83 2.15 -16.45 5.16
C ARG A 83 1.90 -14.96 5.40
N PRO A 84 0.75 -14.40 5.00
CA PRO A 84 0.41 -12.99 5.18
C PRO A 84 0.61 -12.48 6.62
N SER A 85 0.27 -13.30 7.63
CA SER A 85 0.44 -12.93 9.04
C SER A 85 1.92 -12.75 9.43
N ARG A 86 2.84 -13.51 8.83
CA ARG A 86 4.28 -13.35 9.06
C ARG A 86 4.82 -12.12 8.36
N ILE A 87 4.33 -11.83 7.14
CA ILE A 87 4.70 -10.64 6.39
C ILE A 87 4.19 -9.38 7.12
N ALA A 88 2.96 -9.41 7.64
CA ALA A 88 2.44 -8.35 8.48
C ALA A 88 3.28 -8.12 9.75
N ALA A 89 3.73 -9.20 10.41
CA ALA A 89 4.61 -9.12 11.58
C ALA A 89 6.00 -8.54 11.27
N LEU A 90 6.44 -8.58 10.00
CA LEU A 90 7.66 -7.91 9.51
C LEU A 90 7.43 -6.43 9.17
N GLY A 91 6.22 -5.91 9.37
CA GLY A 91 5.90 -4.49 9.15
C GLY A 91 5.36 -4.17 7.76
N VAL A 92 4.72 -5.12 7.08
CA VAL A 92 3.97 -4.83 5.83
C VAL A 92 2.50 -4.69 6.16
N ALA A 93 1.94 -3.51 5.95
CA ALA A 93 0.50 -3.28 6.02
C ALA A 93 -0.11 -3.11 4.63
N ARG A 94 -1.39 -3.44 4.49
CA ARG A 94 -2.12 -3.30 3.24
C ARG A 94 -3.55 -2.81 3.46
N THR A 95 -4.01 -1.91 2.59
CA THR A 95 -5.43 -1.64 2.36
C THR A 95 -5.93 -2.48 1.18
N PHE A 96 -7.23 -2.73 1.14
CA PHE A 96 -7.85 -3.49 0.07
C PHE A 96 -8.71 -2.57 -0.79
N GLN A 97 -8.88 -2.92 -2.06
CA GLN A 97 -9.76 -2.18 -2.99
C GLN A 97 -11.19 -2.06 -2.43
N ASN A 98 -11.72 -3.14 -1.87
CA ASN A 98 -12.99 -3.14 -1.16
C ASN A 98 -12.79 -2.88 0.33
N ILE A 99 -13.51 -1.92 0.87
CA ILE A 99 -13.44 -1.54 2.28
C ILE A 99 -13.77 -2.75 3.17
N ALA A 100 -12.78 -3.22 3.93
CA ALA A 100 -12.88 -4.37 4.80
C ALA A 100 -13.02 -3.98 6.30
N LEU A 101 -13.86 -2.99 6.61
CA LEU A 101 -14.13 -2.56 7.98
C LEU A 101 -15.24 -3.40 8.63
N PHE A 102 -15.12 -3.61 9.92
CA PHE A 102 -16.19 -4.22 10.74
C PHE A 102 -17.30 -3.17 10.98
N ARG A 103 -18.38 -3.31 10.25
CA ARG A 103 -19.45 -2.30 10.16
C ARG A 103 -20.13 -1.96 11.48
N GLY A 104 -20.24 -2.94 12.39
CA GLY A 104 -20.83 -2.76 13.72
C GLY A 104 -19.89 -2.19 14.78
N LEU A 105 -18.61 -2.12 14.50
CA LEU A 105 -17.62 -1.56 15.41
C LEU A 105 -17.44 -0.05 15.17
N THR A 106 -17.02 0.66 16.24
CA THR A 106 -16.67 2.08 16.12
C THR A 106 -15.40 2.29 15.29
N VAL A 107 -15.13 3.53 14.91
CA VAL A 107 -13.87 3.93 14.26
C VAL A 107 -12.67 3.52 15.13
N LEU A 108 -12.71 3.87 16.41
CA LEU A 108 -11.66 3.54 17.37
C LEU A 108 -11.42 2.01 17.42
N ASP A 109 -12.46 1.21 17.55
CA ASP A 109 -12.33 -0.25 17.65
C ASP A 109 -11.79 -0.86 16.36
N ASN A 110 -12.23 -0.36 15.19
CA ASN A 110 -11.69 -0.80 13.90
C ASN A 110 -10.18 -0.53 13.77
N ILE A 111 -9.71 0.63 14.23
CA ILE A 111 -8.29 0.99 14.19
C ILE A 111 -7.50 0.17 15.23
N MET A 112 -8.07 -0.06 16.42
CA MET A 112 -7.48 -0.92 17.45
C MET A 112 -7.20 -2.35 16.96
N LEU A 113 -8.04 -2.89 16.05
CA LEU A 113 -7.78 -4.19 15.42
C LEU A 113 -6.45 -4.21 14.65
N GLY A 114 -6.00 -3.08 14.11
CA GLY A 114 -4.68 -2.97 13.48
C GLY A 114 -3.51 -3.19 14.45
N ARG A 115 -3.73 -3.01 15.76
CA ARG A 115 -2.71 -3.22 16.81
C ARG A 115 -2.52 -4.69 17.23
N HIS A 116 -3.38 -5.59 16.78
CA HIS A 116 -3.38 -7.00 17.24
C HIS A 116 -2.02 -7.71 17.04
N VAL A 117 -1.23 -7.34 16.03
CA VAL A 117 0.10 -7.90 15.76
C VAL A 117 1.10 -7.56 16.89
N HIS A 118 0.89 -6.43 17.58
CA HIS A 118 1.73 -5.93 18.65
C HIS A 118 1.27 -6.40 20.03
N MET A 119 0.05 -6.94 20.16
CA MET A 119 -0.47 -7.45 21.42
C MET A 119 0.16 -8.81 21.76
N ARG A 120 0.92 -8.86 22.84
CA ARG A 120 1.58 -10.08 23.33
C ARG A 120 0.70 -10.92 24.25
N SER A 121 -0.31 -10.31 24.89
CA SER A 121 -1.26 -10.99 25.76
C SER A 121 -2.25 -11.81 24.94
N GLY A 122 -1.98 -13.09 24.72
CA GLY A 122 -2.99 -14.04 24.24
C GLY A 122 -4.15 -14.17 25.23
N VAL A 123 -5.31 -14.68 24.77
CA VAL A 123 -6.55 -14.84 25.56
C VAL A 123 -6.32 -15.52 26.92
N PHE A 124 -5.32 -16.39 27.06
CA PHE A 124 -4.94 -17.04 28.30
C PHE A 124 -4.08 -16.19 29.26
N GLY A 125 -3.38 -15.15 28.72
CA GLY A 125 -2.60 -14.22 29.56
C GLY A 125 -3.45 -13.17 30.27
N SER A 126 -4.65 -12.90 29.78
CA SER A 126 -5.56 -11.87 30.31
C SER A 126 -6.09 -12.24 31.71
N ILE A 127 -6.14 -13.51 32.08
CA ILE A 127 -6.70 -13.98 33.37
C ILE A 127 -5.66 -13.86 34.48
N LEU A 128 -4.37 -14.04 34.21
CA LEU A 128 -3.30 -14.03 35.22
C LEU A 128 -2.53 -12.69 35.35
N TYR A 129 -2.61 -11.78 34.38
CA TYR A 129 -1.82 -10.55 34.35
C TYR A 129 -2.66 -9.29 34.18
N TRP A 130 -3.71 -9.11 34.98
CA TRP A 130 -4.64 -7.97 34.91
C TRP A 130 -3.92 -6.59 34.82
N GLY A 131 -2.84 -6.37 35.56
CA GLY A 131 -2.14 -5.09 35.56
C GLY A 131 -1.25 -4.83 34.33
N LEU A 132 -0.62 -5.85 33.73
CA LEU A 132 0.24 -5.72 32.56
C LEU A 132 -0.57 -5.59 31.27
N ALA A 133 -1.61 -6.39 31.11
CA ALA A 133 -2.52 -6.33 29.97
C ALA A 133 -3.21 -4.95 29.88
N GLN A 134 -3.63 -4.39 31.02
CA GLN A 134 -4.26 -3.07 31.08
C GLN A 134 -3.29 -1.94 30.68
N LYS A 135 -2.02 -2.00 31.11
CA LYS A 135 -0.99 -1.03 30.70
C LYS A 135 -0.69 -1.11 29.20
N GLU A 136 -0.62 -2.32 28.67
CA GLU A 136 -0.42 -2.57 27.25
C GLU A 136 -1.58 -2.01 26.41
N GLU A 137 -2.83 -2.27 26.83
CA GLU A 137 -4.02 -1.76 26.19
C GLU A 137 -4.09 -0.22 26.22
N ILE A 138 -3.77 0.42 27.34
CA ILE A 138 -3.71 1.87 27.46
C ILE A 138 -2.67 2.45 26.50
N ALA A 139 -1.48 1.84 26.40
CA ALA A 139 -0.42 2.29 25.50
C ALA A 139 -0.85 2.15 24.02
N HIS A 140 -1.47 1.03 23.64
CA HIS A 140 -1.99 0.84 22.29
C HIS A 140 -3.13 1.81 21.97
N ARG A 141 -4.01 2.08 22.93
CA ARG A 141 -5.08 3.05 22.77
C ARG A 141 -4.54 4.47 22.56
N ALA A 142 -3.52 4.88 23.31
CA ALA A 142 -2.90 6.19 23.14
C ALA A 142 -2.32 6.36 21.71
N ARG A 143 -1.68 5.31 21.16
CA ARG A 143 -1.18 5.32 19.77
C ARG A 143 -2.31 5.43 18.75
N VAL A 144 -3.42 4.75 18.99
CA VAL A 144 -4.59 4.81 18.09
C VAL A 144 -5.27 6.18 18.17
N GLU A 145 -5.38 6.77 19.36
CA GLU A 145 -5.92 8.14 19.49
C GLU A 145 -5.03 9.16 18.75
N GLU A 146 -3.71 9.02 18.80
CA GLU A 146 -2.79 9.85 18.01
C GLU A 146 -3.02 9.69 16.50
N LEU A 147 -3.24 8.48 16.00
CA LEU A 147 -3.58 8.22 14.59
C LEU A 147 -4.94 8.84 14.22
N ILE A 148 -5.94 8.75 15.09
CA ILE A 148 -7.27 9.33 14.90
C ILE A 148 -7.17 10.84 14.71
N GLU A 149 -6.40 11.53 15.57
CA GLU A 149 -6.20 12.98 15.46
C GLU A 149 -5.47 13.36 14.16
N ARG A 150 -4.35 12.67 13.86
CA ARG A 150 -3.57 12.92 12.64
C ARG A 150 -4.36 12.70 11.35
N LEU A 151 -5.22 11.68 11.31
CA LEU A 151 -6.06 11.39 10.15
C LEU A 151 -7.41 12.13 10.17
N ARG A 152 -7.59 13.08 11.11
CA ARG A 152 -8.79 13.92 11.24
C ARG A 152 -10.06 13.10 11.40
N LEU A 153 -10.02 12.07 12.26
CA LEU A 153 -11.14 11.19 12.57
C LEU A 153 -11.73 11.44 13.97
N GLY A 154 -11.26 12.47 14.69
CA GLY A 154 -11.65 12.78 16.08
C GLY A 154 -13.16 12.88 16.31
N ASP A 155 -13.87 13.62 15.43
CA ASP A 155 -15.30 13.84 15.54
C ASP A 155 -16.13 12.56 15.37
N VAL A 156 -15.61 11.57 14.65
CA VAL A 156 -16.31 10.32 14.31
C VAL A 156 -15.80 9.10 15.08
N ARG A 157 -14.81 9.25 15.97
CA ARG A 157 -14.08 8.13 16.62
C ARG A 157 -14.98 7.12 17.32
N LYS A 158 -16.13 7.56 17.87
CA LYS A 158 -17.11 6.71 18.59
C LYS A 158 -18.26 6.25 17.71
N GLN A 159 -18.32 6.70 16.45
CA GLN A 159 -19.39 6.33 15.53
C GLN A 159 -19.13 4.94 14.93
N PRO A 160 -20.18 4.13 14.70
CA PRO A 160 -20.06 2.89 13.93
C PRO A 160 -19.60 3.19 12.50
N THR A 161 -18.68 2.41 11.96
CA THR A 161 -18.16 2.65 10.61
C THR A 161 -19.21 2.49 9.51
N ALA A 162 -20.33 1.80 9.80
CA ALA A 162 -21.46 1.68 8.87
C ALA A 162 -22.16 3.01 8.59
N SER A 163 -22.16 3.98 9.54
CA SER A 163 -22.82 5.28 9.40
C SER A 163 -21.97 6.33 8.69
N LEU A 164 -20.69 6.04 8.43
CA LEU A 164 -19.77 7.01 7.87
C LEU A 164 -19.93 7.15 6.35
N PRO A 165 -19.74 8.37 5.80
CA PRO A 165 -19.52 8.61 4.39
C PRO A 165 -18.37 7.77 3.84
N TYR A 166 -18.38 7.52 2.54
CA TYR A 166 -17.40 6.63 1.88
C TYR A 166 -15.95 7.09 2.10
N GLY A 167 -15.65 8.37 1.92
CA GLY A 167 -14.31 8.92 2.10
C GLY A 167 -13.79 8.74 3.53
N LEU A 168 -14.64 8.94 4.55
CA LEU A 168 -14.25 8.69 5.95
C LEU A 168 -13.97 7.21 6.20
N ARG A 169 -14.74 6.28 5.61
CA ARG A 169 -14.47 4.84 5.73
C ARG A 169 -13.11 4.47 5.14
N LYS A 170 -12.73 5.06 4.00
CA LYS A 170 -11.39 4.87 3.40
C LYS A 170 -10.28 5.42 4.31
N ARG A 171 -10.50 6.57 4.99
CA ARG A 171 -9.53 7.08 5.98
C ARG A 171 -9.41 6.15 7.20
N VAL A 172 -10.50 5.56 7.68
CA VAL A 172 -10.46 4.56 8.76
C VAL A 172 -9.69 3.31 8.33
N GLU A 173 -9.83 2.88 7.09
CA GLU A 173 -9.06 1.76 6.55
C GLU A 173 -7.56 2.06 6.51
N LEU A 174 -7.18 3.26 6.06
CA LEU A 174 -5.80 3.76 6.11
C LEU A 174 -5.29 3.80 7.56
N ALA A 175 -6.07 4.37 8.49
CA ALA A 175 -5.73 4.43 9.91
C ALA A 175 -5.48 3.04 10.51
N ARG A 176 -6.33 2.06 10.18
CA ARG A 176 -6.17 0.67 10.62
C ARG A 176 -4.89 0.03 10.09
N ALA A 177 -4.54 0.29 8.83
CA ALA A 177 -3.28 -0.19 8.27
C ALA A 177 -2.07 0.47 8.95
N LEU A 178 -2.12 1.76 9.22
CA LEU A 178 -1.08 2.52 9.91
C LEU A 178 -0.94 2.15 11.39
N ALA A 179 -2.00 1.64 12.03
CA ALA A 179 -1.95 1.15 13.40
C ALA A 179 -0.98 -0.03 13.57
N LEU A 180 -0.61 -0.72 12.50
CA LEU A 180 0.45 -1.73 12.48
C LEU A 180 1.87 -1.12 12.60
N GLU A 181 2.02 0.22 12.50
CA GLU A 181 3.32 0.93 12.42
C GLU A 181 4.21 0.34 11.30
N PRO A 182 3.73 0.31 10.05
CA PRO A 182 4.40 -0.42 8.99
C PRO A 182 5.66 0.28 8.50
N CYS A 183 6.68 -0.51 8.13
CA CYS A 183 7.80 -0.04 7.34
C CYS A 183 7.48 0.03 5.83
N LEU A 184 6.52 -0.79 5.38
CA LEU A 184 5.99 -0.81 4.02
C LEU A 184 4.46 -0.82 4.02
N LEU A 185 3.86 0.20 3.42
CA LEU A 185 2.42 0.35 3.27
C LEU A 185 2.02 0.12 1.81
N LEU A 186 1.12 -0.84 1.59
CA LEU A 186 0.58 -1.19 0.29
C LEU A 186 -0.85 -0.62 0.16
N LEU A 187 -1.06 0.32 -0.73
CA LEU A 187 -2.34 0.98 -0.98
C LEU A 187 -2.89 0.56 -2.34
N ASP A 188 -4.05 -0.08 -2.34
CA ASP A 188 -4.72 -0.60 -3.55
C ASP A 188 -5.95 0.26 -3.86
N GLU A 189 -5.81 1.24 -4.76
CA GLU A 189 -6.82 2.22 -5.18
C GLU A 189 -7.50 2.94 -3.99
N PRO A 190 -6.72 3.57 -3.08
CA PRO A 190 -7.29 4.18 -1.87
C PRO A 190 -8.23 5.34 -2.17
N MET A 191 -8.12 5.99 -3.34
CA MET A 191 -8.92 7.14 -3.76
C MET A 191 -10.07 6.77 -4.70
N GLY A 192 -10.20 5.49 -5.03
CA GLY A 192 -11.28 5.00 -5.90
C GLY A 192 -12.66 5.31 -5.32
N GLY A 193 -13.55 5.89 -6.14
CA GLY A 193 -14.92 6.25 -5.74
C GLY A 193 -15.07 7.53 -4.92
N MET A 194 -13.98 8.28 -4.71
CA MET A 194 -13.98 9.58 -4.04
C MET A 194 -14.24 10.73 -5.02
N ASN A 195 -14.85 11.83 -4.53
CA ASN A 195 -14.87 13.09 -5.26
C ASN A 195 -13.49 13.78 -5.25
N GLN A 196 -13.32 14.84 -6.03
CA GLN A 196 -12.02 15.51 -6.21
C GLN A 196 -11.43 16.02 -4.90
N GLN A 197 -12.22 16.64 -4.05
CA GLN A 197 -11.78 17.17 -2.76
C GLN A 197 -11.33 16.04 -1.81
N GLU A 198 -12.08 14.93 -1.75
CA GLU A 198 -11.73 13.76 -0.95
C GLU A 198 -10.43 13.11 -1.43
N LYS A 199 -10.19 13.06 -2.76
CA LYS A 199 -8.94 12.55 -3.34
C LYS A 199 -7.74 13.40 -2.93
N GLU A 200 -7.85 14.74 -3.05
CA GLU A 200 -6.79 15.65 -2.64
C GLU A 200 -6.45 15.53 -1.15
N GLU A 201 -7.49 15.39 -0.31
CA GLU A 201 -7.28 15.16 1.12
C GLU A 201 -6.61 13.82 1.40
N MET A 202 -6.99 12.76 0.71
CA MET A 202 -6.36 11.45 0.84
C MET A 202 -4.92 11.47 0.35
N ALA A 203 -4.64 12.13 -0.79
CA ALA A 203 -3.29 12.30 -1.32
C ALA A 203 -2.37 13.01 -0.31
N ARG A 204 -2.85 14.10 0.31
CA ARG A 204 -2.12 14.80 1.38
C ARG A 204 -1.84 13.91 2.58
N LEU A 205 -2.79 13.07 2.99
CA LEU A 205 -2.58 12.12 4.10
C LEU A 205 -1.53 11.06 3.73
N VAL A 206 -1.53 10.55 2.50
CA VAL A 206 -0.52 9.59 2.02
C VAL A 206 0.87 10.23 1.99
N LEU A 207 0.98 11.46 1.50
CA LEU A 207 2.25 12.23 1.55
C LEU A 207 2.72 12.46 2.99
N GLU A 208 1.83 12.87 3.89
CA GLU A 208 2.19 13.08 5.30
C GLU A 208 2.70 11.80 5.95
N VAL A 209 2.10 10.64 5.66
CA VAL A 209 2.55 9.33 6.12
C VAL A 209 3.93 8.98 5.58
N ASN A 210 4.18 9.27 4.31
CA ASN A 210 5.47 9.00 3.68
C ASN A 210 6.56 9.95 4.22
N GLU A 211 6.37 11.26 4.11
CA GLU A 211 7.40 12.26 4.42
C GLU A 211 7.68 12.41 5.91
N ARG A 212 6.62 12.47 6.75
CA ARG A 212 6.79 12.77 8.18
C ARG A 212 7.03 11.53 9.03
N TRP A 213 6.51 10.37 8.61
CA TRP A 213 6.68 9.13 9.37
C TRP A 213 7.74 8.21 8.75
N GLY A 214 8.25 8.56 7.57
CA GLY A 214 9.27 7.79 6.86
C GLY A 214 8.76 6.43 6.37
N THR A 215 7.43 6.25 6.28
CA THR A 215 6.84 5.00 5.83
C THR A 215 7.02 4.86 4.33
N THR A 216 7.62 3.75 3.88
CA THR A 216 7.69 3.43 2.46
C THR A 216 6.30 3.07 1.94
N VAL A 217 5.89 3.62 0.81
CA VAL A 217 4.54 3.43 0.25
C VAL A 217 4.62 2.85 -1.15
N ILE A 218 3.84 1.79 -1.40
CA ILE A 218 3.50 1.36 -2.76
C ILE A 218 2.02 1.68 -2.98
N LEU A 219 1.74 2.50 -3.97
CA LEU A 219 0.42 3.00 -4.32
C LEU A 219 0.00 2.46 -5.68
N ILE A 220 -1.14 1.77 -5.75
CA ILE A 220 -1.83 1.53 -7.02
C ILE A 220 -2.90 2.59 -7.16
N GLU A 221 -2.84 3.37 -8.22
CA GLU A 221 -3.85 4.35 -8.59
C GLU A 221 -4.00 4.45 -10.11
N HIS A 222 -5.16 4.95 -10.53
CA HIS A 222 -5.47 5.18 -11.94
C HIS A 222 -5.70 6.66 -12.26
N ASP A 223 -5.73 7.52 -11.25
CA ASP A 223 -5.77 8.97 -11.40
C ASP A 223 -4.35 9.49 -11.63
N MET A 224 -4.04 9.72 -12.94
CA MET A 224 -2.69 10.11 -13.35
C MET A 224 -2.25 11.43 -12.74
N ALA A 225 -3.19 12.39 -12.53
CA ALA A 225 -2.84 13.67 -11.93
C ALA A 225 -2.29 13.48 -10.51
N VAL A 226 -2.98 12.67 -9.70
CA VAL A 226 -2.54 12.33 -8.35
C VAL A 226 -1.21 11.58 -8.38
N VAL A 227 -1.09 10.55 -9.23
CA VAL A 227 0.14 9.74 -9.33
C VAL A 227 1.35 10.60 -9.65
N MET A 228 1.24 11.50 -10.64
CA MET A 228 2.35 12.36 -11.07
C MET A 228 2.73 13.42 -10.03
N ASP A 229 1.77 13.84 -9.20
CA ASP A 229 1.97 14.86 -8.17
C ASP A 229 2.68 14.33 -6.91
N ILE A 230 2.36 13.08 -6.50
CA ILE A 230 2.82 12.58 -5.18
C ILE A 230 3.91 11.51 -5.22
N SER A 231 4.25 10.97 -6.40
CA SER A 231 5.18 9.83 -6.49
C SER A 231 6.62 10.25 -6.68
N ASP A 232 7.55 9.62 -5.95
CA ASP A 232 8.99 9.72 -6.24
C ASP A 232 9.35 8.94 -7.51
N ARG A 233 8.74 7.77 -7.69
CA ARG A 233 8.94 6.90 -8.85
C ARG A 233 7.64 6.22 -9.27
N VAL A 234 7.53 5.96 -10.56
CA VAL A 234 6.39 5.27 -11.15
C VAL A 234 6.86 4.02 -11.88
N THR A 235 6.19 2.90 -11.62
CA THR A 235 6.36 1.63 -12.33
C THR A 235 5.12 1.37 -13.17
N VAL A 236 5.29 1.08 -14.46
CA VAL A 236 4.18 0.82 -15.37
C VAL A 236 4.13 -0.66 -15.73
N LEU A 237 2.98 -1.27 -15.46
CA LEU A 237 2.69 -2.64 -15.86
C LEU A 237 1.73 -2.66 -17.05
N ASP A 238 1.99 -3.55 -18.01
CA ASP A 238 1.05 -3.95 -19.07
C ASP A 238 1.11 -5.45 -19.27
N ARG A 239 -0.06 -6.11 -19.29
CA ARG A 239 -0.21 -7.57 -19.49
C ARG A 239 0.76 -8.42 -18.65
N GLY A 240 0.91 -8.05 -17.37
CA GLY A 240 1.76 -8.76 -16.41
C GLY A 240 3.24 -8.44 -16.48
N ARG A 241 3.70 -7.57 -17.36
CA ARG A 241 5.10 -7.18 -17.53
C ARG A 241 5.33 -5.74 -17.16
N MET A 242 6.50 -5.43 -16.65
CA MET A 242 6.94 -4.05 -16.47
C MET A 242 7.41 -3.50 -17.82
N ILE A 243 6.81 -2.40 -18.28
CA ILE A 243 7.10 -1.75 -19.56
C ILE A 243 7.89 -0.46 -19.41
N ALA A 244 7.80 0.19 -18.25
CA ALA A 244 8.56 1.40 -17.92
C ALA A 244 8.72 1.55 -16.41
N GLU A 245 9.79 2.24 -16.00
CA GLU A 245 10.05 2.64 -14.62
C GLU A 245 10.91 3.90 -14.63
N GLY A 246 10.51 4.92 -13.87
CA GLY A 246 11.26 6.18 -13.80
C GLY A 246 10.63 7.22 -12.89
N ALA A 247 11.14 8.44 -12.95
CA ALA A 247 10.48 9.59 -12.36
C ALA A 247 9.14 9.85 -13.09
N PRO A 248 8.15 10.49 -12.41
CA PRO A 248 6.85 10.75 -13.03
C PRO A 248 6.93 11.38 -14.43
N ALA A 249 7.76 12.41 -14.60
CA ALA A 249 7.94 13.08 -15.89
C ALA A 249 8.51 12.17 -16.99
N GLU A 250 9.47 11.29 -16.64
CA GLU A 250 10.06 10.34 -17.58
C GLU A 250 9.03 9.32 -18.08
N VAL A 251 8.19 8.84 -17.16
CA VAL A 251 7.16 7.83 -17.48
C VAL A 251 6.02 8.44 -18.29
N GLN A 252 5.67 9.69 -18.05
CA GLN A 252 4.60 10.38 -18.78
C GLN A 252 4.90 10.50 -20.26
N ASP A 253 6.16 10.72 -20.63
CA ASP A 253 6.62 10.92 -21.99
C ASP A 253 7.06 9.63 -22.71
N ASP A 254 7.03 8.48 -21.99
CA ASP A 254 7.46 7.20 -22.55
C ASP A 254 6.49 6.70 -23.64
N PRO A 255 6.96 6.48 -24.88
CA PRO A 255 6.12 5.99 -25.97
C PRO A 255 5.47 4.62 -25.71
N ALA A 256 6.09 3.74 -24.91
CA ALA A 256 5.51 2.44 -24.56
C ALA A 256 4.31 2.62 -23.61
N VAL A 257 4.43 3.55 -22.66
CA VAL A 257 3.35 3.91 -21.73
C VAL A 257 2.18 4.52 -22.49
N ILE A 258 2.44 5.51 -23.34
CA ILE A 258 1.41 6.15 -24.17
C ILE A 258 0.67 5.11 -25.02
N ARG A 259 1.38 4.19 -25.66
CA ARG A 259 0.77 3.12 -26.48
C ARG A 259 -0.09 2.17 -25.64
N ALA A 260 0.35 1.79 -24.44
CA ALA A 260 -0.41 0.88 -23.55
C ALA A 260 -1.76 1.49 -23.16
N TYR A 261 -1.82 2.79 -22.87
CA TYR A 261 -3.06 3.47 -22.51
C TYR A 261 -3.95 3.79 -23.74
N LEU A 262 -3.39 4.21 -24.87
CA LEU A 262 -4.14 4.47 -26.11
C LEU A 262 -4.67 3.19 -26.75
N GLY A 263 -3.90 2.08 -26.67
CA GLY A 263 -4.32 0.76 -27.15
C GLY A 263 -5.52 0.22 -26.40
N ALA A 264 -5.59 0.42 -25.10
CA ALA A 264 -6.71 0.03 -24.25
C ALA A 264 -8.02 0.78 -24.60
N GLY A 265 -7.92 2.03 -25.05
CA GLY A 265 -9.07 2.83 -25.50
C GLY A 265 -9.71 2.35 -26.82
N ARG A 266 -8.91 1.79 -27.73
CA ARG A 266 -9.42 1.21 -28.99
C ARG A 266 -10.18 -0.09 -28.80
N VAL A 267 -9.72 -0.95 -27.89
CA VAL A 267 -10.40 -2.23 -27.60
C VAL A 267 -11.77 -2.01 -26.97
N ARG A 268 -11.94 -1.02 -26.09
CA ARG A 268 -13.25 -0.70 -25.50
C ARG A 268 -14.26 -0.17 -26.52
N ARG A 269 -13.84 0.57 -27.56
CA ARG A 269 -14.74 1.04 -28.63
C ARG A 269 -15.16 -0.09 -29.58
N ALA A 270 -14.33 -1.10 -29.79
CA ALA A 270 -14.63 -2.24 -30.64
C ALA A 270 -15.54 -3.28 -29.95
N GLN A 271 -15.62 -3.29 -28.62
CA GLN A 271 -16.52 -4.17 -27.83
C GLN A 271 -17.88 -3.53 -27.53
N ALA A 272 -18.03 -2.22 -27.79
CA ALA A 272 -19.29 -1.47 -27.58
C ALA A 272 -20.02 -1.16 -28.90
N ALA A 273 -19.51 -1.63 -30.03
CA ALA A 273 -20.13 -1.61 -31.35
C ALA A 273 -20.48 -3.02 -31.82
#